data_ceff851d7d6d2be369a732b1d5ecf2c3
#
_entry.id   ceff851d7d6d2be369a732b1d5ecf2c3
#
_cell.length_a   1.000
_cell.length_b   1.000
_cell.length_c   1.000
_cell.angle_alpha   90.00
_cell.angle_beta   90.00
_cell.angle_gamma   90.00
#
_symmetry.space_group_name_H-M   'P 1'
#
loop_
_entity.id
_entity.type
_entity.pdbx_description
1 polymer ?
#
loop_
_entity_poly.entity_id
_entity_poly.type
_entity_poly.pdbx_seq_one_letter_code
_entity_poly.pdbx_strand_id
1 'polypeptide(L)'
;MRTFTYSFSENKVYCMTFYAGKTVRGIAKRDPEDEFDLEAGKKLAKARCNYKLRQKQLKNKIKRCELAEAELILAEKHAHNAKLYKVEAEAYLESAKKALEEILAALK
;
A
#
# COMPACT_ATOMS: atom_id res chain seq x y z
N MET A 1 -14.97 3.88 -14.78
CA MET A 1 -16.16 3.11 -14.37
C MET A 1 -15.84 1.62 -14.36
N ARG A 2 -16.22 0.89 -13.32
CA ARG A 2 -15.92 -0.53 -13.22
C ARG A 2 -16.99 -1.35 -13.92
N THR A 3 -16.56 -2.34 -14.70
CA THR A 3 -17.46 -3.20 -15.45
C THR A 3 -17.71 -4.50 -14.67
N PHE A 4 -18.98 -4.85 -14.52
CA PHE A 4 -19.40 -6.13 -13.93
C PHE A 4 -20.01 -6.99 -15.02
N THR A 5 -19.58 -8.25 -15.06
CA THR A 5 -20.07 -9.23 -16.02
C THR A 5 -20.88 -10.28 -15.29
N TYR A 6 -22.00 -10.70 -15.86
CA TYR A 6 -22.87 -11.70 -15.27
C TYR A 6 -22.81 -13.00 -16.05
N SER A 7 -22.89 -14.10 -15.33
CA SER A 7 -22.99 -15.43 -15.90
C SER A 7 -24.06 -16.20 -15.13
N PHE A 8 -24.74 -17.11 -15.79
CA PHE A 8 -25.86 -17.81 -15.23
C PHE A 8 -25.70 -19.31 -15.38
N SER A 9 -26.11 -20.06 -14.37
CA SER A 9 -26.28 -21.50 -14.45
C SER A 9 -27.69 -21.84 -13.85
N GLU A 10 -28.08 -23.07 -13.85
CA GLU A 10 -29.45 -23.48 -13.42
C GLU A 10 -29.86 -22.89 -12.07
N ASN A 11 -28.96 -22.91 -11.10
CA ASN A 11 -29.26 -22.51 -9.72
C ASN A 11 -28.39 -21.36 -9.21
N LYS A 12 -27.58 -20.73 -10.08
CA LYS A 12 -26.60 -19.75 -9.63
C LYS A 12 -26.53 -18.55 -10.57
N VAL A 13 -26.32 -17.40 -9.99
CA VAL A 13 -25.96 -16.18 -10.71
C VAL A 13 -24.55 -15.79 -10.27
N TYR A 14 -23.68 -15.57 -11.23
CA TYR A 14 -22.30 -15.12 -11.00
C TYR A 14 -22.17 -13.68 -11.43
N CYS A 15 -21.52 -12.88 -10.62
CA CYS A 15 -21.09 -11.53 -10.99
C CYS A 15 -19.58 -11.48 -10.89
N MET A 16 -18.93 -11.00 -11.92
CA MET A 16 -17.47 -10.97 -12.01
C MET A 16 -16.98 -9.59 -12.37
N THR A 17 -15.82 -9.24 -11.82
CA THR A 17 -15.07 -8.03 -12.20
C THR A 17 -13.59 -8.34 -12.10
N PHE A 18 -12.76 -7.46 -12.66
CA PHE A 18 -11.31 -7.60 -12.57
C PHE A 18 -10.71 -6.59 -11.61
N TYR A 19 -9.72 -7.04 -10.84
CA TYR A 19 -8.95 -6.17 -9.97
C TYR A 19 -7.51 -6.67 -9.89
N ALA A 20 -6.56 -5.80 -10.20
CA ALA A 20 -5.11 -6.11 -10.13
C ALA A 20 -4.74 -7.38 -10.93
N GLY A 21 -5.35 -7.56 -12.12
CA GLY A 21 -5.08 -8.70 -12.99
C GLY A 21 -5.77 -10.00 -12.60
N LYS A 22 -6.61 -9.98 -11.56
CA LYS A 22 -7.34 -11.16 -11.07
C LYS A 22 -8.83 -10.96 -11.15
N THR A 23 -9.56 -12.05 -11.33
CA THR A 23 -11.02 -12.05 -11.34
C THR A 23 -11.55 -12.07 -9.91
N VAL A 24 -12.49 -11.18 -9.62
CA VAL A 24 -13.23 -11.17 -8.36
C VAL A 24 -14.67 -11.62 -8.68
N ARG A 25 -15.17 -12.59 -7.93
CA ARG A 25 -16.45 -13.23 -8.21
C ARG A 25 -17.37 -13.18 -7.01
N GLY A 26 -18.64 -12.84 -7.26
CA GLY A 26 -19.74 -12.98 -6.31
C GLY A 26 -20.75 -13.98 -6.83
N ILE A 27 -21.29 -14.80 -5.98
CA ILE A 27 -22.22 -15.88 -6.35
C ILE A 27 -23.50 -15.78 -5.52
N ALA A 28 -24.64 -15.84 -6.20
CA ALA A 28 -25.94 -16.00 -5.57
C ALA A 28 -26.49 -17.36 -5.97
N LYS A 29 -26.81 -18.18 -4.98
CA LYS A 29 -27.41 -19.50 -5.18
C LYS A 29 -28.92 -19.41 -4.99
N ARG A 30 -29.65 -20.05 -5.87
CA ARG A 30 -31.08 -20.21 -5.72
C ARG A 30 -31.35 -21.40 -4.79
N ASP A 31 -32.26 -21.22 -3.83
CA ASP A 31 -32.82 -22.34 -3.11
C ASP A 31 -33.81 -23.07 -4.05
N PRO A 32 -33.73 -24.39 -4.21
CA PRO A 32 -34.66 -25.13 -5.08
C PRO A 32 -36.13 -24.96 -4.75
N GLU A 33 -36.46 -24.59 -3.52
CA GLU A 33 -37.82 -24.37 -3.05
C GLU A 33 -38.36 -22.97 -3.30
N ASP A 34 -37.47 -22.00 -3.59
CA ASP A 34 -37.84 -20.61 -3.83
C ASP A 34 -38.10 -20.32 -5.31
N GLU A 35 -39.01 -19.38 -5.57
CA GLU A 35 -39.15 -18.84 -6.91
C GLU A 35 -37.87 -18.13 -7.33
N PHE A 36 -37.44 -18.37 -8.57
CA PHE A 36 -36.23 -17.75 -9.09
C PHE A 36 -36.52 -16.32 -9.55
N ASP A 37 -35.98 -15.36 -8.78
CA ASP A 37 -35.96 -13.97 -9.17
C ASP A 37 -34.57 -13.59 -9.67
N LEU A 38 -34.46 -13.50 -11.00
CA LEU A 38 -33.21 -13.19 -11.66
C LEU A 38 -32.64 -11.84 -11.24
N GLU A 39 -33.49 -10.83 -11.09
CA GLU A 39 -33.05 -9.49 -10.68
C GLU A 39 -32.52 -9.46 -9.24
N ALA A 40 -33.21 -10.16 -8.33
CA ALA A 40 -32.72 -10.29 -6.95
C ALA A 40 -31.42 -11.08 -6.90
N GLY A 41 -31.30 -12.14 -7.71
CA GLY A 41 -30.06 -12.91 -7.83
C GLY A 41 -28.89 -12.08 -8.34
N LYS A 42 -29.12 -11.25 -9.36
CA LYS A 42 -28.09 -10.34 -9.88
C LYS A 42 -27.65 -9.33 -8.83
N LYS A 43 -28.59 -8.72 -8.12
CA LYS A 43 -28.27 -7.74 -7.06
C LYS A 43 -27.45 -8.38 -5.95
N LEU A 44 -27.80 -9.57 -5.52
CA LEU A 44 -27.08 -10.28 -4.47
C LEU A 44 -25.68 -10.68 -4.93
N ALA A 45 -25.55 -11.23 -6.13
CA ALA A 45 -24.26 -11.60 -6.70
C ALA A 45 -23.35 -10.39 -6.86
N LYS A 46 -23.89 -9.26 -7.33
CA LYS A 46 -23.14 -8.01 -7.47
C LYS A 46 -22.70 -7.47 -6.10
N ALA A 47 -23.58 -7.49 -5.11
CA ALA A 47 -23.25 -7.04 -3.75
C ALA A 47 -22.13 -7.88 -3.16
N ARG A 48 -22.18 -9.20 -3.33
CA ARG A 48 -21.12 -10.11 -2.85
C ARG A 48 -19.80 -9.90 -3.60
N CYS A 49 -19.86 -9.69 -4.91
CA CYS A 49 -18.70 -9.39 -5.74
C CYS A 49 -18.06 -8.06 -5.31
N ASN A 50 -18.87 -7.02 -5.14
CA ASN A 50 -18.42 -5.71 -4.70
C ASN A 50 -17.80 -5.75 -3.30
N TYR A 51 -18.39 -6.52 -2.39
CA TYR A 51 -17.81 -6.70 -1.05
C TYR A 51 -16.42 -7.31 -1.09
N LYS A 52 -16.24 -8.39 -1.86
CA LYS A 52 -14.93 -9.01 -2.05
C LYS A 52 -13.93 -8.05 -2.71
N LEU A 53 -14.38 -7.29 -3.69
CA LEU A 53 -13.56 -6.28 -4.35
C LEU A 53 -13.07 -5.24 -3.34
N ARG A 54 -13.97 -4.73 -2.51
CA ARG A 54 -13.61 -3.72 -1.50
C ARG A 54 -12.65 -4.27 -0.46
N GLN A 55 -12.80 -5.54 -0.06
CA GLN A 55 -11.85 -6.20 0.83
C GLN A 55 -10.45 -6.26 0.23
N LYS A 56 -10.34 -6.60 -1.05
CA LYS A 56 -9.05 -6.64 -1.76
C LYS A 56 -8.43 -5.25 -1.91
N GLN A 57 -9.25 -4.25 -2.22
CA GLN A 57 -8.79 -2.86 -2.30
C GLN A 57 -8.26 -2.36 -0.96
N LEU A 58 -8.96 -2.68 0.12
CA LEU A 58 -8.53 -2.32 1.47
C LEU A 58 -7.18 -2.96 1.82
N LYS A 59 -7.02 -4.25 1.55
CA LYS A 59 -5.75 -4.96 1.77
C LYS A 59 -4.60 -4.30 1.04
N ASN A 60 -4.81 -3.94 -0.23
CA ASN A 60 -3.76 -3.28 -1.02
C ASN A 60 -3.42 -1.89 -0.49
N LYS A 61 -4.41 -1.14 -0.04
CA LYS A 61 -4.18 0.18 0.55
C LYS A 61 -3.42 0.09 1.86
N ILE A 62 -3.74 -0.90 2.69
CA ILE A 62 -3.01 -1.16 3.94
C ILE A 62 -1.55 -1.49 3.66
N LYS A 63 -1.28 -2.37 2.69
CA LYS A 63 0.10 -2.71 2.29
C LYS A 63 0.87 -1.48 1.81
N ARG A 64 0.26 -0.64 0.99
CA ARG A 64 0.90 0.60 0.51
C ARG A 64 1.20 1.55 1.66
N CYS A 65 0.29 1.67 2.61
CA CYS A 65 0.48 2.50 3.79
C CYS A 65 1.64 1.99 4.64
N GLU A 66 1.70 0.68 4.90
CA GLU A 66 2.78 0.04 5.65
C GLU A 66 4.14 0.25 4.99
N LEU A 67 4.21 0.10 3.65
CA LEU A 67 5.43 0.33 2.88
C LEU A 67 5.87 1.81 2.96
N ALA A 68 4.93 2.73 2.83
CA ALA A 68 5.24 4.16 2.93
C ALA A 68 5.73 4.53 4.32
N GLU A 69 5.14 3.97 5.37
CA GLU A 69 5.59 4.17 6.76
C GLU A 69 7.00 3.63 6.96
N ALA A 70 7.30 2.44 6.43
CA ALA A 70 8.64 1.87 6.50
C ALA A 70 9.68 2.73 5.77
N GLU A 71 9.34 3.24 4.60
CA GLU A 71 10.20 4.14 3.84
C GLU A 71 10.45 5.44 4.59
N LEU A 72 9.42 5.99 5.24
CA LEU A 72 9.55 7.21 6.04
C LEU A 72 10.52 7.00 7.21
N ILE A 73 10.37 5.91 7.95
CA ILE A 73 11.25 5.57 9.07
C ILE A 73 12.70 5.46 8.60
N LEU A 74 12.91 4.79 7.47
CA LEU A 74 14.25 4.64 6.89
C LEU A 74 14.83 5.98 6.46
N ALA A 75 14.04 6.83 5.83
CA ALA A 75 14.46 8.17 5.41
C ALA A 75 14.83 9.04 6.60
N GLU A 76 14.06 8.99 7.69
CA GLU A 76 14.36 9.71 8.93
C GLU A 76 15.69 9.24 9.54
N LYS A 77 15.94 7.94 9.52
CA LYS A 77 17.19 7.34 10.01
C LYS A 77 18.38 7.81 9.20
N HIS A 78 18.27 7.82 7.87
CA HIS A 78 19.33 8.32 6.98
C HIS A 78 19.59 9.81 7.20
N ALA A 79 18.56 10.60 7.38
CA ALA A 79 18.69 12.04 7.64
C ALA A 79 19.42 12.28 8.97
N HIS A 80 19.09 11.52 10.01
CA HIS A 80 19.75 11.60 11.31
C HIS A 80 21.23 11.26 11.19
N ASN A 81 21.58 10.16 10.51
CA ASN A 81 22.97 9.76 10.31
C ASN A 81 23.78 10.81 9.51
N ALA A 82 23.16 11.41 8.49
CA ALA A 82 23.79 12.46 7.71
C ALA A 82 24.14 13.68 8.58
N LYS A 83 23.24 14.05 9.49
CA LYS A 83 23.50 15.15 10.45
C LYS A 83 24.65 14.83 11.38
N LEU A 84 24.74 13.60 11.87
CA LEU A 84 25.85 13.16 12.72
C LEU A 84 27.19 13.25 11.99
N TYR A 85 27.27 12.79 10.75
CA TYR A 85 28.49 12.89 9.94
C TYR A 85 28.88 14.33 9.70
N LYS A 86 27.93 15.21 9.48
CA LYS A 86 28.22 16.65 9.31
C LYS A 86 28.82 17.24 10.57
N VAL A 87 28.28 16.96 11.74
CA VAL A 87 28.77 17.43 13.04
C VAL A 87 30.21 16.94 13.29
N GLU A 88 30.48 15.65 13.02
CA GLU A 88 31.82 15.08 13.15
C GLU A 88 32.84 15.78 12.24
N ALA A 89 32.45 15.99 10.98
CA ALA A 89 33.31 16.65 10.00
C ALA A 89 33.65 18.09 10.42
N GLU A 90 32.67 18.83 10.92
CA GLU A 90 32.85 20.17 11.43
C GLU A 90 33.79 20.18 12.65
N ALA A 91 33.66 19.21 13.56
CA ALA A 91 34.55 19.08 14.73
C ALA A 91 35.99 18.80 14.32
N TYR A 92 36.21 17.90 13.35
CA TYR A 92 37.53 17.59 12.83
C TYR A 92 38.17 18.81 12.13
N LEU A 93 37.41 19.55 11.39
CA LEU A 93 37.87 20.77 10.74
C LEU A 93 38.32 21.82 11.77
N GLU A 94 37.54 22.01 12.82
CA GLU A 94 37.84 22.95 13.89
C GLU A 94 39.15 22.56 14.63
N SER A 95 39.32 21.26 14.92
CA SER A 95 40.55 20.75 15.54
C SER A 95 41.78 20.98 14.65
N ALA A 96 41.66 20.73 13.36
CA ALA A 96 42.75 20.95 12.40
C ALA A 96 43.11 22.42 12.29
N LYS A 97 42.09 23.28 12.31
CA LYS A 97 42.29 24.74 12.26
C LYS A 97 43.07 25.24 13.49
N LYS A 98 42.70 24.77 14.69
CA LYS A 98 43.42 25.11 15.93
C LYS A 98 44.86 24.63 15.90
N ALA A 99 45.12 23.41 15.46
CA ALA A 99 46.46 22.86 15.33
C ALA A 99 47.32 23.70 14.37
N LEU A 100 46.76 24.13 13.25
CA LEU A 100 47.44 24.98 12.28
C LEU A 100 47.76 26.34 12.90
N GLU A 101 46.83 26.96 13.60
CA GLU A 101 47.07 28.27 14.26
C GLU A 101 48.15 28.17 15.32
N GLU A 102 48.22 27.11 16.10
CA GLU A 102 49.25 26.87 17.09
C GLU A 102 50.65 26.74 16.46
N ILE A 103 50.77 26.02 15.37
CA ILE A 103 52.03 25.87 14.63
C ILE A 103 52.48 27.20 14.06
N LEU A 104 51.58 27.94 13.45
CA LEU A 104 51.90 29.27 12.89
C LEU A 104 52.33 30.24 13.99
N ALA A 105 51.71 30.22 15.15
CA ALA A 105 52.11 31.05 16.29
C ALA A 105 53.50 30.69 16.81
N ALA A 106 53.83 29.39 16.82
CA ALA A 106 55.14 28.93 17.28
C ALA A 106 56.31 29.33 16.32
N LEU A 107 55.98 29.56 15.05
CA LEU A 107 56.99 29.96 14.05
C LEU A 107 57.29 31.42 14.03
N LYS A 108 56.58 32.23 14.75
CA LYS A 108 56.88 33.69 14.84
C LYS A 108 57.98 34.01 15.80
#